data_7ea4889fb49d3d36bce5abfd919b1b86
#
_entry.id   7ea4889fb49d3d36bce5abfd919b1b86
#
_cell.length_a   1.000
_cell.length_b   1.000
_cell.length_c   1.000
_cell.angle_alpha   90.00
_cell.angle_beta   90.00
_cell.angle_gamma   90.00
#
_symmetry.space_group_name_H-M   'P 1'
#
loop_
_entity.id
_entity.type
_entity.pdbx_description
1 polymer ?
#
loop_
_entity_poly.entity_id
_entity_poly.type
_entity_poly.pdbx_seq_one_letter_code
_entity_poly.pdbx_strand_id
1 'polypeptide(L)'
;MLQRRKEQGFGDVWYKKGGLIESYTVRSSIADHTEKLSDAAWIRLITSDMPHLSPRDTIQQHFRRPGLESSPREFARTLENFFVTEPLRLAGIAEKLPEQIDAHYSAAILNVFAKKEVFDAVGFETVEAVAEKFTRCMTAEMDYELASGFCGLLINHPEAPWSAESYQRLRFLAVEHKNPQENTYNITSCNDPQNKSCQCLRDNVLNSIRGYAFRTIAETLWKYPEKVEDWKTVLEHGLQDPHPSVRYAVIDALAAVSRVDKPFACEGYWEVLQQDPRCILHYTSGWFIMQLYPVHPEECRACLIWAFEQSETEQDLVRNAAHILAELCIKGNLDVHAYLFRRQYMPEQAYGILDQCFDDLNQEPKNTAAKRLLLYTLQNCQEIPQHIVWQYCREPGPHDPDVLRLFVERCANRAEYALIHFFLESRKENSPAWWENLYTFCARACADATKGYGLAVDDFCKLPFLLLETAATVQQREKALDVFDETFRSNVIQMENFLRETNR
;
A
#
# COMPACT_ATOMS: atom_id res chain seq x y z
N MET A 1 7.35 -14.33 20.46
CA MET A 1 6.89 -15.24 19.41
C MET A 1 6.65 -16.68 19.92
N LEU A 2 7.57 -17.31 20.61
CA LEU A 2 7.41 -18.67 21.17
C LEU A 2 6.33 -18.76 22.26
N GLN A 3 6.22 -17.76 23.13
CA GLN A 3 5.23 -17.72 24.19
C GLN A 3 3.81 -17.56 23.64
N ARG A 4 3.60 -16.71 22.64
CA ARG A 4 2.31 -16.58 21.91
C ARG A 4 1.87 -17.88 21.21
N ARG A 5 2.79 -18.68 20.70
CA ARG A 5 2.47 -19.97 20.07
C ARG A 5 2.06 -21.03 21.11
N LYS A 6 2.60 -20.96 22.32
CA LYS A 6 2.19 -21.82 23.45
C LYS A 6 0.74 -21.54 23.85
N GLU A 7 0.37 -20.28 23.92
CA GLU A 7 -1.00 -19.83 24.28
C GLU A 7 -2.04 -20.20 23.21
N GLN A 8 -1.62 -20.39 21.95
CA GLN A 8 -2.46 -20.83 20.84
C GLN A 8 -2.53 -22.36 20.67
N GLY A 9 -2.05 -23.15 21.63
CA GLY A 9 -2.09 -24.62 21.58
C GLY A 9 -1.07 -25.28 20.63
N PHE A 10 -0.18 -24.49 20.02
CA PHE A 10 0.89 -24.99 19.14
C PHE A 10 2.13 -25.45 19.91
N GLY A 11 2.12 -25.36 21.25
CA GLY A 11 3.33 -25.29 22.05
C GLY A 11 4.13 -26.56 22.22
N ASP A 12 3.51 -27.68 22.46
CA ASP A 12 4.26 -28.83 22.99
C ASP A 12 4.78 -29.80 21.95
N VAL A 13 4.20 -29.84 20.78
CA VAL A 13 4.57 -30.82 19.74
C VAL A 13 5.76 -30.33 18.89
N TRP A 14 5.83 -29.02 18.64
CA TRP A 14 6.92 -28.42 17.85
C TRP A 14 8.21 -28.25 18.65
N TYR A 15 8.09 -28.09 19.98
CA TYR A 15 9.25 -27.90 20.86
C TYR A 15 10.04 -29.18 21.12
N LYS A 16 9.39 -30.35 21.09
CA LYS A 16 10.03 -31.64 21.40
C LYS A 16 10.94 -32.19 20.30
N LYS A 17 10.90 -31.63 19.07
CA LYS A 17 11.67 -32.13 17.93
C LYS A 17 12.90 -31.30 17.56
N GLY A 18 13.19 -30.17 18.21
CA GLY A 18 14.43 -29.39 18.02
C GLY A 18 14.75 -29.03 16.56
N GLY A 19 13.76 -28.99 15.67
CA GLY A 19 13.92 -28.77 14.25
C GLY A 19 13.49 -27.36 13.84
N LEU A 20 14.12 -26.83 12.81
CA LEU A 20 13.62 -25.70 12.04
C LEU A 20 12.16 -25.96 11.66
N ILE A 21 11.30 -24.95 11.81
CA ILE A 21 9.92 -25.00 11.31
C ILE A 21 10.05 -25.01 9.78
N GLU A 22 9.99 -26.18 9.18
CA GLU A 22 9.82 -26.28 7.75
C GLU A 22 8.43 -25.72 7.41
N SER A 23 8.40 -24.60 6.69
CA SER A 23 7.17 -24.11 6.08
C SER A 23 6.84 -25.04 4.92
N TYR A 24 5.79 -25.83 5.05
CA TYR A 24 5.27 -26.61 3.93
C TYR A 24 3.95 -26.05 3.45
N THR A 25 3.77 -26.10 2.15
CA THR A 25 2.52 -25.72 1.52
C THR A 25 1.48 -26.79 1.82
N VAL A 26 0.38 -26.40 2.45
CA VAL A 26 -0.77 -27.29 2.66
C VAL A 26 -1.44 -27.54 1.30
N ARG A 27 -1.74 -28.79 1.00
CA ARG A 27 -2.43 -29.20 -0.21
C ARG A 27 -3.67 -30.00 0.16
N SER A 28 -4.71 -29.91 -0.67
CA SER A 28 -5.85 -30.81 -0.51
C SER A 28 -5.47 -32.25 -0.86
N SER A 29 -6.17 -33.20 -0.25
CA SER A 29 -5.95 -34.62 -0.50
C SER A 29 -6.30 -35.06 -1.94
N ILE A 30 -6.97 -34.22 -2.72
CA ILE A 30 -7.32 -34.47 -4.12
C ILE A 30 -6.45 -33.71 -5.12
N ALA A 31 -5.50 -32.89 -4.66
CA ALA A 31 -4.73 -32.01 -5.53
C ALA A 31 -4.03 -32.73 -6.70
N ASP A 32 -3.50 -33.93 -6.44
CA ASP A 32 -2.78 -34.72 -7.45
C ASP A 32 -3.71 -35.58 -8.36
N HIS A 33 -5.02 -35.43 -8.19
CA HIS A 33 -6.03 -36.27 -8.89
C HIS A 33 -7.15 -35.48 -9.55
N THR A 34 -7.07 -34.16 -9.57
CA THR A 34 -8.12 -33.25 -10.09
C THR A 34 -8.52 -33.58 -11.53
N GLU A 35 -7.55 -33.87 -12.40
CA GLU A 35 -7.78 -34.23 -13.81
C GLU A 35 -8.60 -35.51 -13.99
N LYS A 36 -8.56 -36.41 -12.99
CA LYS A 36 -9.26 -37.72 -13.05
C LYS A 36 -10.66 -37.62 -12.51
N LEU A 37 -11.06 -36.54 -11.87
CA LEU A 37 -12.40 -36.37 -11.32
C LEU A 37 -13.39 -36.04 -12.43
N SER A 38 -14.43 -36.91 -12.55
CA SER A 38 -15.57 -36.61 -13.42
C SER A 38 -16.43 -35.48 -12.84
N ASP A 39 -17.27 -34.86 -13.66
CA ASP A 39 -18.20 -33.81 -13.21
C ASP A 39 -19.14 -34.34 -12.09
N ALA A 40 -19.60 -35.58 -12.22
CA ALA A 40 -20.41 -36.22 -11.16
C ALA A 40 -19.62 -36.41 -9.86
N ALA A 41 -18.31 -36.62 -9.92
CA ALA A 41 -17.46 -36.70 -8.73
C ALA A 41 -17.24 -35.33 -8.09
N TRP A 42 -17.03 -34.28 -8.89
CA TRP A 42 -16.97 -32.90 -8.41
C TRP A 42 -18.27 -32.46 -7.75
N ILE A 43 -19.44 -32.71 -8.39
CA ILE A 43 -20.74 -32.38 -7.81
C ILE A 43 -20.93 -33.10 -6.47
N ARG A 44 -20.62 -34.40 -6.39
CA ARG A 44 -20.72 -35.15 -5.12
C ARG A 44 -19.79 -34.58 -4.04
N LEU A 45 -18.58 -34.20 -4.40
CA LEU A 45 -17.62 -33.61 -3.45
C LEU A 45 -18.17 -32.28 -2.89
N ILE A 46 -18.62 -31.40 -3.76
CA ILE A 46 -19.14 -30.07 -3.41
C ILE A 46 -20.42 -30.14 -2.58
N THR A 47 -21.28 -31.15 -2.86
CA THR A 47 -22.56 -31.35 -2.14
C THR A 47 -22.45 -32.26 -0.95
N SER A 48 -21.28 -32.84 -0.67
CA SER A 48 -21.07 -33.68 0.50
C SER A 48 -20.99 -32.85 1.78
N ASP A 49 -21.61 -33.32 2.83
CA ASP A 49 -21.53 -32.72 4.15
C ASP A 49 -20.18 -33.07 4.79
N MET A 50 -19.19 -32.24 4.51
CA MET A 50 -17.83 -32.38 5.06
C MET A 50 -17.65 -31.49 6.29
N PRO A 51 -17.09 -32.03 7.37
CA PRO A 51 -16.88 -31.23 8.56
C PRO A 51 -15.83 -30.14 8.33
N HIS A 52 -16.12 -28.91 8.79
CA HIS A 52 -15.11 -27.86 8.92
C HIS A 52 -14.10 -28.26 9.99
N LEU A 53 -12.83 -28.28 9.62
CA LEU A 53 -11.78 -28.70 10.55
C LEU A 53 -11.46 -27.55 11.53
N SER A 54 -11.49 -27.89 12.82
CA SER A 54 -10.92 -27.00 13.83
C SER A 54 -9.40 -26.90 13.66
N PRO A 55 -8.74 -25.84 14.19
CA PRO A 55 -7.27 -25.75 14.18
C PRO A 55 -6.57 -26.99 14.77
N ARG A 56 -7.21 -27.65 15.74
CA ARG A 56 -6.69 -28.88 16.36
C ARG A 56 -6.81 -30.08 15.42
N ASP A 57 -7.90 -30.19 14.71
CA ASP A 57 -8.14 -31.28 13.75
C ASP A 57 -7.25 -31.16 12.54
N THR A 58 -7.03 -29.91 12.04
CA THR A 58 -6.07 -29.59 11.00
C THR A 58 -4.65 -30.03 11.41
N ILE A 59 -4.23 -29.70 12.63
CA ILE A 59 -2.93 -30.14 13.17
C ILE A 59 -2.86 -31.68 13.23
N GLN A 60 -3.89 -32.36 13.69
CA GLN A 60 -3.91 -33.82 13.74
C GLN A 60 -3.85 -34.47 12.35
N GLN A 61 -4.51 -33.89 11.35
CA GLN A 61 -4.41 -34.35 9.97
C GLN A 61 -3.00 -34.19 9.43
N HIS A 62 -2.33 -33.08 9.68
CA HIS A 62 -0.96 -32.84 9.28
C HIS A 62 0.04 -33.82 9.94
N PHE A 63 -0.25 -34.28 11.16
CA PHE A 63 0.57 -35.33 11.78
C PHE A 63 0.40 -36.68 11.12
N ARG A 64 -0.83 -37.00 10.66
CA ARG A 64 -1.13 -38.29 10.00
C ARG A 64 -0.66 -38.28 8.53
N ARG A 65 -0.81 -37.13 7.84
CA ARG A 65 -0.46 -36.93 6.43
C ARG A 65 0.15 -35.55 6.26
N PRO A 66 1.47 -35.41 6.47
CA PRO A 66 2.11 -34.12 6.40
C PRO A 66 1.82 -33.39 5.08
N GLY A 67 1.34 -32.15 5.18
CA GLY A 67 1.02 -31.32 4.04
C GLY A 67 -0.28 -31.62 3.30
N LEU A 68 -1.11 -32.59 3.77
CA LEU A 68 -2.42 -32.87 3.17
C LEU A 68 -3.58 -32.52 4.12
N GLU A 69 -4.58 -31.84 3.61
CA GLU A 69 -5.80 -31.46 4.32
C GLU A 69 -7.04 -31.86 3.52
N SER A 70 -8.06 -32.38 4.23
CA SER A 70 -9.37 -32.71 3.67
C SER A 70 -10.40 -31.85 4.38
N SER A 71 -10.64 -30.63 3.84
CA SER A 71 -11.64 -29.69 4.33
C SER A 71 -12.33 -29.00 3.13
N PRO A 72 -13.54 -28.48 3.31
CA PRO A 72 -14.20 -27.68 2.27
C PRO A 72 -13.30 -26.55 1.73
N ARG A 73 -12.59 -25.85 2.61
CA ARG A 73 -11.68 -24.77 2.28
C ARG A 73 -10.56 -25.19 1.32
N GLU A 74 -9.83 -26.27 1.64
CA GLU A 74 -8.72 -26.73 0.80
C GLU A 74 -9.20 -27.40 -0.49
N PHE A 75 -10.36 -28.03 -0.47
CA PHE A 75 -10.98 -28.57 -1.69
C PHE A 75 -11.47 -27.43 -2.60
N ALA A 76 -12.06 -26.37 -2.05
CA ALA A 76 -12.47 -25.19 -2.79
C ALA A 76 -11.27 -24.48 -3.44
N ARG A 77 -10.15 -24.34 -2.69
CA ARG A 77 -8.90 -23.80 -3.23
C ARG A 77 -8.35 -24.66 -4.39
N THR A 78 -8.45 -25.98 -4.26
CA THR A 78 -8.04 -26.90 -5.33
C THR A 78 -8.94 -26.78 -6.56
N LEU A 79 -10.26 -26.62 -6.36
CA LEU A 79 -11.23 -26.34 -7.41
C LEU A 79 -10.87 -25.05 -8.12
N GLU A 80 -10.64 -23.97 -7.39
CA GLU A 80 -10.26 -22.67 -7.95
C GLU A 80 -9.03 -22.78 -8.85
N ASN A 81 -7.95 -23.42 -8.37
CA ASN A 81 -6.72 -23.58 -9.14
C ASN A 81 -6.91 -24.44 -10.40
N PHE A 82 -7.72 -25.49 -10.33
CA PHE A 82 -7.94 -26.41 -11.45
C PHE A 82 -8.82 -25.79 -12.54
N PHE A 83 -9.95 -25.20 -12.18
CA PHE A 83 -10.95 -24.78 -13.15
C PHE A 83 -10.65 -23.44 -13.87
N VAL A 84 -9.60 -22.75 -13.49
CA VAL A 84 -9.10 -21.63 -14.32
C VAL A 84 -8.79 -22.07 -15.74
N THR A 85 -8.33 -23.32 -15.91
CA THR A 85 -8.00 -23.89 -17.23
C THR A 85 -9.18 -24.56 -17.93
N GLU A 86 -10.29 -24.83 -17.22
CA GLU A 86 -11.49 -25.50 -17.74
C GLU A 86 -12.79 -24.71 -17.40
N PRO A 87 -12.89 -23.41 -17.78
CA PRO A 87 -13.96 -22.54 -17.33
C PRO A 87 -15.37 -22.97 -17.76
N LEU A 88 -15.53 -23.45 -18.99
CA LEU A 88 -16.83 -23.92 -19.48
C LEU A 88 -17.30 -25.18 -18.78
N ARG A 89 -16.37 -26.03 -18.37
CA ARG A 89 -16.67 -27.22 -17.58
C ARG A 89 -17.15 -26.83 -16.19
N LEU A 90 -16.50 -25.83 -15.56
CA LEU A 90 -16.95 -25.29 -14.29
C LEU A 90 -18.36 -24.71 -14.37
N ALA A 91 -18.66 -23.94 -15.41
CA ALA A 91 -19.98 -23.38 -15.63
C ALA A 91 -21.05 -24.49 -15.70
N GLY A 92 -20.81 -25.54 -16.49
CA GLY A 92 -21.74 -26.71 -16.58
C GLY A 92 -21.87 -27.50 -15.28
N ILE A 93 -20.86 -27.49 -14.40
CA ILE A 93 -20.95 -28.05 -13.04
C ILE A 93 -21.79 -27.10 -12.16
N ALA A 94 -21.49 -25.80 -12.17
CA ALA A 94 -22.18 -24.80 -11.35
C ALA A 94 -23.68 -24.73 -11.62
N GLU A 95 -24.10 -24.89 -12.86
CA GLU A 95 -25.53 -24.98 -13.24
C GLU A 95 -26.25 -26.13 -12.56
N LYS A 96 -25.57 -27.24 -12.35
CA LYS A 96 -26.14 -28.46 -11.75
C LYS A 96 -26.09 -28.49 -10.23
N LEU A 97 -25.31 -27.63 -9.60
CA LEU A 97 -25.23 -27.54 -8.14
C LEU A 97 -26.55 -27.01 -7.55
N PRO A 98 -26.91 -27.36 -6.32
CA PRO A 98 -28.03 -26.74 -5.61
C PRO A 98 -27.73 -25.27 -5.29
N GLU A 99 -28.76 -24.47 -4.95
CA GLU A 99 -28.59 -23.05 -4.56
C GLU A 99 -27.76 -22.89 -3.28
N GLN A 100 -27.92 -23.82 -2.35
CA GLN A 100 -27.19 -23.86 -1.09
C GLN A 100 -26.11 -24.95 -1.14
N ILE A 101 -24.88 -24.51 -1.15
CA ILE A 101 -23.66 -25.30 -1.00
C ILE A 101 -22.78 -24.65 0.05
N ASP A 102 -21.75 -25.34 0.50
CA ASP A 102 -20.77 -24.75 1.41
C ASP A 102 -20.17 -23.45 0.79
N ALA A 103 -20.09 -22.39 1.62
CA ALA A 103 -19.70 -21.06 1.18
C ALA A 103 -18.30 -21.00 0.55
N HIS A 104 -17.38 -21.88 0.96
CA HIS A 104 -16.05 -21.94 0.36
C HIS A 104 -16.11 -22.34 -1.12
N TYR A 105 -17.00 -23.29 -1.48
CA TYR A 105 -17.13 -23.71 -2.88
C TYR A 105 -17.84 -22.67 -3.74
N SER A 106 -18.92 -22.05 -3.23
CA SER A 106 -19.60 -20.99 -3.97
C SER A 106 -18.66 -19.79 -4.17
N ALA A 107 -17.92 -19.40 -3.15
CA ALA A 107 -16.89 -18.35 -3.26
C ALA A 107 -15.80 -18.71 -4.28
N ALA A 108 -15.27 -19.94 -4.25
CA ALA A 108 -14.24 -20.39 -5.18
C ALA A 108 -14.74 -20.35 -6.65
N ILE A 109 -16.00 -20.75 -6.90
CA ILE A 109 -16.61 -20.66 -8.23
C ILE A 109 -16.69 -19.18 -8.68
N LEU A 110 -17.18 -18.28 -7.82
CA LEU A 110 -17.26 -16.86 -8.13
C LEU A 110 -15.87 -16.24 -8.33
N ASN A 111 -14.87 -16.63 -7.54
CA ASN A 111 -13.49 -16.18 -7.70
C ASN A 111 -12.86 -16.64 -9.03
N VAL A 112 -13.19 -17.84 -9.50
CA VAL A 112 -12.76 -18.30 -10.84
C VAL A 112 -13.41 -17.44 -11.92
N PHE A 113 -14.72 -17.17 -11.81
CA PHE A 113 -15.44 -16.33 -12.75
C PHE A 113 -15.01 -14.85 -12.71
N ALA A 114 -14.45 -14.39 -11.59
CA ALA A 114 -13.89 -13.04 -11.47
C ALA A 114 -12.60 -12.85 -12.28
N LYS A 115 -11.96 -13.92 -12.78
CA LYS A 115 -10.79 -13.79 -13.66
C LYS A 115 -11.24 -13.44 -15.07
N LYS A 116 -10.64 -12.40 -15.65
CA LYS A 116 -11.09 -11.82 -16.92
C LYS A 116 -11.19 -12.88 -18.06
N GLU A 117 -10.17 -13.71 -18.21
CA GLU A 117 -10.12 -14.71 -19.28
C GLU A 117 -11.24 -15.76 -19.10
N VAL A 118 -11.59 -16.07 -17.87
CA VAL A 118 -12.67 -17.01 -17.54
C VAL A 118 -14.03 -16.36 -17.79
N PHE A 119 -14.20 -15.13 -17.34
CA PHE A 119 -15.43 -14.35 -17.54
C PHE A 119 -15.75 -14.22 -19.02
N ASP A 120 -14.76 -13.85 -19.83
CA ASP A 120 -14.91 -13.69 -21.28
C ASP A 120 -15.22 -15.04 -21.97
N ALA A 121 -14.66 -16.16 -21.49
CA ALA A 121 -14.89 -17.49 -22.05
C ALA A 121 -16.26 -18.07 -21.69
N VAL A 122 -16.75 -17.84 -20.47
CA VAL A 122 -18.04 -18.36 -19.96
C VAL A 122 -19.21 -17.50 -20.46
N GLY A 123 -19.00 -16.19 -20.51
CA GLY A 123 -20.00 -15.20 -20.88
C GLY A 123 -20.82 -14.69 -19.70
N PHE A 124 -21.14 -13.40 -19.77
CA PHE A 124 -21.82 -12.64 -18.71
C PHE A 124 -23.11 -13.30 -18.22
N GLU A 125 -24.01 -13.70 -19.13
CA GLU A 125 -25.32 -14.24 -18.76
C GLU A 125 -25.22 -15.50 -17.88
N THR A 126 -24.26 -16.40 -18.20
CA THR A 126 -24.03 -17.61 -17.41
C THR A 126 -23.43 -17.27 -16.06
N VAL A 127 -22.44 -16.37 -16.03
CA VAL A 127 -21.79 -15.94 -14.78
C VAL A 127 -22.79 -15.29 -13.85
N GLU A 128 -23.63 -14.37 -14.35
CA GLU A 128 -24.65 -13.69 -13.57
C GLU A 128 -25.68 -14.67 -13.03
N ALA A 129 -26.20 -15.60 -13.87
CA ALA A 129 -27.17 -16.59 -13.43
C ALA A 129 -26.63 -17.48 -12.29
N VAL A 130 -25.35 -17.87 -12.33
CA VAL A 130 -24.71 -18.63 -11.25
C VAL A 130 -24.54 -17.76 -10.01
N ALA A 131 -24.11 -16.50 -10.14
CA ALA A 131 -23.97 -15.58 -9.03
C ALA A 131 -25.30 -15.31 -8.32
N GLU A 132 -26.37 -15.04 -9.08
CA GLU A 132 -27.72 -14.88 -8.55
C GLU A 132 -28.22 -16.12 -7.83
N LYS A 133 -27.97 -17.31 -8.41
CA LYS A 133 -28.35 -18.59 -7.82
C LYS A 133 -27.75 -18.76 -6.43
N PHE A 134 -26.43 -18.59 -6.28
CA PHE A 134 -25.77 -18.80 -4.99
C PHE A 134 -26.10 -17.71 -3.97
N THR A 135 -26.39 -16.49 -4.43
CA THR A 135 -26.69 -15.38 -3.54
C THR A 135 -28.18 -15.19 -3.25
N ARG A 136 -29.09 -15.99 -3.85
CA ARG A 136 -30.54 -15.85 -3.68
C ARG A 136 -31.01 -15.95 -2.24
N CYS A 137 -30.38 -16.80 -1.44
CA CYS A 137 -30.71 -17.01 -0.04
C CYS A 137 -29.77 -16.26 0.91
N MET A 138 -29.14 -15.19 0.43
CA MET A 138 -28.20 -14.41 1.21
C MET A 138 -28.88 -13.77 2.43
N THR A 139 -28.27 -13.88 3.61
CA THR A 139 -28.74 -13.30 4.86
C THR A 139 -27.69 -12.33 5.43
N ALA A 140 -28.10 -11.51 6.42
CA ALA A 140 -27.19 -10.59 7.10
C ALA A 140 -26.07 -11.30 7.88
N GLU A 141 -26.22 -12.57 8.15
CA GLU A 141 -25.27 -13.44 8.89
C GLU A 141 -24.50 -14.40 7.97
N MET A 142 -24.65 -14.23 6.65
CA MET A 142 -24.06 -15.13 5.66
C MET A 142 -22.55 -15.22 5.80
N ASP A 143 -22.04 -16.39 5.44
CA ASP A 143 -20.62 -16.67 5.44
C ASP A 143 -19.83 -15.62 4.66
N TYR A 144 -18.77 -15.15 5.30
CA TYR A 144 -17.86 -14.15 4.77
C TYR A 144 -17.36 -14.49 3.35
N GLU A 145 -17.05 -15.77 3.12
CA GLU A 145 -16.46 -16.25 1.87
C GLU A 145 -17.37 -15.99 0.67
N LEU A 146 -18.64 -16.35 0.74
CA LEU A 146 -19.57 -16.15 -0.39
C LEU A 146 -19.81 -14.67 -0.67
N ALA A 147 -20.04 -13.86 0.39
CA ALA A 147 -20.25 -12.42 0.25
C ALA A 147 -19.00 -11.73 -0.36
N SER A 148 -17.80 -12.14 0.09
CA SER A 148 -16.52 -11.66 -0.45
C SER A 148 -16.34 -12.07 -1.92
N GLY A 149 -16.64 -13.34 -2.26
CA GLY A 149 -16.58 -13.83 -3.64
C GLY A 149 -17.52 -13.08 -4.58
N PHE A 150 -18.73 -12.76 -4.10
CA PHE A 150 -19.69 -11.96 -4.87
C PHE A 150 -19.22 -10.52 -5.11
N CYS A 151 -18.75 -9.83 -4.07
CA CYS A 151 -18.13 -8.50 -4.21
C CYS A 151 -16.91 -8.56 -5.15
N GLY A 152 -16.06 -9.59 -4.99
CA GLY A 152 -14.90 -9.84 -5.84
C GLY A 152 -15.25 -10.02 -7.32
N LEU A 153 -16.36 -10.68 -7.61
CA LEU A 153 -16.84 -10.84 -8.99
C LEU A 153 -17.27 -9.49 -9.58
N LEU A 154 -18.07 -8.70 -8.88
CA LEU A 154 -18.56 -7.41 -9.37
C LEU A 154 -17.44 -6.38 -9.51
N ILE A 155 -16.51 -6.30 -8.56
CA ILE A 155 -15.42 -5.32 -8.57
C ILE A 155 -14.43 -5.57 -9.71
N ASN A 156 -14.25 -6.83 -10.13
CA ASN A 156 -13.36 -7.18 -11.24
C ASN A 156 -14.03 -7.00 -12.61
N HIS A 157 -15.36 -6.87 -12.67
CA HIS A 157 -16.13 -6.66 -13.89
C HIS A 157 -17.15 -5.51 -13.73
N PRO A 158 -16.71 -4.31 -13.35
CA PRO A 158 -17.60 -3.19 -13.13
C PRO A 158 -18.26 -2.73 -14.43
N GLU A 159 -17.70 -3.07 -15.61
CA GLU A 159 -18.24 -2.77 -16.93
C GLU A 159 -19.37 -3.70 -17.37
N ALA A 160 -19.59 -4.81 -16.70
CA ALA A 160 -20.63 -5.75 -17.06
C ALA A 160 -22.03 -5.17 -16.74
N PRO A 161 -23.06 -5.49 -17.54
CA PRO A 161 -24.42 -4.93 -17.38
C PRO A 161 -25.20 -5.66 -16.29
N TRP A 162 -24.65 -5.69 -15.04
CA TRP A 162 -25.27 -6.37 -13.90
C TRP A 162 -26.73 -5.98 -13.69
N SER A 163 -27.56 -6.98 -13.35
CA SER A 163 -29.00 -6.82 -13.12
C SER A 163 -29.31 -5.93 -11.91
N ALA A 164 -30.54 -5.49 -11.84
CA ALA A 164 -31.05 -4.77 -10.67
C ALA A 164 -30.97 -5.65 -9.40
N GLU A 165 -31.18 -6.95 -9.54
CA GLU A 165 -31.07 -7.94 -8.48
C GLU A 165 -29.65 -8.03 -7.95
N SER A 166 -28.64 -8.09 -8.82
CA SER A 166 -27.22 -8.08 -8.43
C SER A 166 -26.85 -6.83 -7.65
N TYR A 167 -27.29 -5.65 -8.12
CA TYR A 167 -27.09 -4.38 -7.39
C TYR A 167 -27.90 -4.33 -6.09
N GLN A 168 -29.08 -4.90 -6.01
CA GLN A 168 -29.83 -4.97 -4.76
C GLN A 168 -29.13 -5.82 -3.72
N ARG A 169 -28.48 -6.91 -4.14
CA ARG A 169 -27.64 -7.71 -3.24
C ARG A 169 -26.41 -6.97 -2.76
N LEU A 170 -25.76 -6.24 -3.64
CA LEU A 170 -24.63 -5.40 -3.25
C LEU A 170 -25.03 -4.33 -2.22
N ARG A 171 -26.22 -3.69 -2.41
CA ARG A 171 -26.80 -2.78 -1.41
C ARG A 171 -27.04 -3.47 -0.08
N PHE A 172 -27.63 -4.65 -0.12
CA PHE A 172 -27.86 -5.45 1.10
C PHE A 172 -26.55 -5.76 1.84
N LEU A 173 -25.51 -6.14 1.11
CA LEU A 173 -24.18 -6.38 1.72
C LEU A 173 -23.58 -5.11 2.31
N ALA A 174 -23.75 -3.97 1.67
CA ALA A 174 -23.21 -2.68 2.12
C ALA A 174 -23.89 -2.16 3.40
N VAL A 175 -25.20 -2.46 3.59
CA VAL A 175 -26.00 -1.85 4.67
C VAL A 175 -26.38 -2.83 5.77
N GLU A 176 -26.81 -4.04 5.39
CA GLU A 176 -27.46 -4.97 6.32
C GLU A 176 -26.54 -6.07 6.86
N HIS A 177 -25.41 -6.31 6.19
CA HIS A 177 -24.51 -7.40 6.61
C HIS A 177 -23.85 -7.09 7.95
N LYS A 178 -23.78 -8.10 8.85
CA LYS A 178 -23.26 -7.90 10.21
C LYS A 178 -21.73 -7.78 10.31
N ASN A 179 -21.00 -8.09 9.26
CA ASN A 179 -19.52 -7.92 9.26
C ASN A 179 -19.12 -6.59 8.60
N PRO A 180 -18.33 -5.73 9.26
CA PRO A 180 -17.65 -5.98 10.53
C PRO A 180 -18.58 -5.80 11.74
N GLN A 181 -18.26 -6.51 12.83
CA GLN A 181 -18.94 -6.29 14.10
C GLN A 181 -18.49 -4.95 14.71
N GLU A 182 -19.45 -4.24 15.29
CA GLU A 182 -19.25 -2.86 15.77
C GLU A 182 -18.02 -2.64 16.66
N ASN A 183 -17.71 -3.63 17.51
CA ASN A 183 -16.63 -3.54 18.48
C ASN A 183 -15.34 -4.28 18.10
N THR A 184 -15.21 -4.72 16.86
CA THR A 184 -14.04 -5.46 16.37
C THR A 184 -13.21 -4.58 15.44
N TYR A 185 -12.31 -3.77 16.00
CA TYR A 185 -11.47 -2.82 15.23
C TYR A 185 -10.29 -3.46 14.55
N ASN A 186 -9.88 -4.66 14.93
CA ASN A 186 -8.85 -5.44 14.25
C ASN A 186 -9.43 -6.79 13.82
N ILE A 187 -9.90 -6.87 12.59
CA ILE A 187 -10.53 -8.07 12.02
C ILE A 187 -9.48 -9.15 11.69
N THR A 188 -8.24 -8.74 11.38
CA THR A 188 -7.19 -9.65 10.92
C THR A 188 -6.46 -10.37 12.06
N SER A 189 -6.62 -9.94 13.30
CA SER A 189 -5.96 -10.53 14.46
C SER A 189 -6.89 -10.71 15.65
N CYS A 190 -7.10 -11.96 16.03
CA CYS A 190 -7.87 -12.31 17.23
C CYS A 190 -7.16 -11.88 18.55
N ASN A 191 -5.87 -11.55 18.51
CA ASN A 191 -5.09 -11.26 19.72
C ASN A 191 -5.25 -9.83 20.20
N ASP A 192 -5.69 -8.92 19.37
CA ASP A 192 -5.92 -7.52 19.71
C ASP A 192 -7.09 -6.93 18.91
N PRO A 193 -8.33 -7.37 19.17
CA PRO A 193 -9.51 -6.91 18.46
C PRO A 193 -9.83 -5.42 18.70
N GLN A 194 -9.23 -4.82 19.72
CA GLN A 194 -9.44 -3.41 20.10
C GLN A 194 -8.40 -2.46 19.50
N ASN A 195 -7.46 -2.96 18.69
CA ASN A 195 -6.45 -2.13 18.04
C ASN A 195 -7.11 -1.18 17.03
N LYS A 196 -6.99 0.12 17.30
CA LYS A 196 -7.56 1.21 16.49
C LYS A 196 -6.50 1.92 15.63
N SER A 197 -5.37 1.27 15.32
CA SER A 197 -4.35 1.87 14.46
C SER A 197 -4.89 2.19 13.06
N CYS A 198 -4.23 3.11 12.37
CA CYS A 198 -4.53 3.43 10.98
C CYS A 198 -4.31 2.21 10.05
N GLN A 199 -3.36 1.34 10.37
CA GLN A 199 -3.17 0.09 9.64
C GLN A 199 -4.43 -0.80 9.74
N CYS A 200 -5.00 -0.97 10.94
CA CYS A 200 -6.24 -1.74 11.12
C CYS A 200 -7.43 -1.08 10.38
N LEU A 201 -7.51 0.26 10.41
CA LEU A 201 -8.57 0.99 9.70
C LEU A 201 -8.56 0.64 8.20
N ARG A 202 -7.40 0.66 7.57
CA ARG A 202 -7.20 0.35 6.14
C ARG A 202 -7.40 -1.14 5.82
N ASP A 203 -6.79 -2.01 6.62
CA ASP A 203 -6.85 -3.46 6.40
C ASP A 203 -8.28 -3.99 6.51
N ASN A 204 -9.07 -3.44 7.41
CA ASN A 204 -10.46 -3.83 7.60
C ASN A 204 -11.37 -3.50 6.42
N VAL A 205 -11.05 -2.53 5.57
CA VAL A 205 -11.83 -2.24 4.36
C VAL A 205 -11.93 -3.49 3.47
N LEU A 206 -10.79 -4.17 3.27
CA LEU A 206 -10.71 -5.36 2.42
C LEU A 206 -11.12 -6.64 3.15
N ASN A 207 -11.05 -6.64 4.48
CA ASN A 207 -11.33 -7.80 5.32
C ASN A 207 -12.71 -7.72 6.01
N SER A 208 -13.56 -6.80 5.58
CA SER A 208 -14.95 -6.69 6.04
C SER A 208 -15.93 -6.66 4.85
N ILE A 209 -17.10 -7.28 5.04
CA ILE A 209 -18.07 -7.36 3.95
C ILE A 209 -18.66 -6.00 3.61
N ARG A 210 -19.11 -5.20 4.61
CA ARG A 210 -19.64 -3.87 4.33
C ARG A 210 -18.56 -2.97 3.69
N GLY A 211 -17.33 -3.01 4.19
CA GLY A 211 -16.22 -2.25 3.60
C GLY A 211 -15.93 -2.66 2.15
N TYR A 212 -15.87 -3.96 1.90
CA TYR A 212 -15.63 -4.46 0.54
C TYR A 212 -16.80 -4.14 -0.41
N ALA A 213 -18.04 -4.20 0.08
CA ALA A 213 -19.20 -3.80 -0.71
C ALA A 213 -19.16 -2.31 -1.10
N PHE A 214 -18.78 -1.38 -0.18
CA PHE A 214 -18.60 0.03 -0.53
C PHE A 214 -17.48 0.25 -1.53
N ARG A 215 -16.38 -0.49 -1.43
CA ARG A 215 -15.34 -0.43 -2.45
C ARG A 215 -15.83 -0.93 -3.82
N THR A 216 -16.65 -1.98 -3.85
CA THR A 216 -17.27 -2.47 -5.09
C THR A 216 -18.23 -1.42 -5.68
N ILE A 217 -18.99 -0.72 -4.84
CA ILE A 217 -19.85 0.42 -5.25
C ILE A 217 -18.98 1.53 -5.83
N ALA A 218 -17.84 1.85 -5.22
CA ALA A 218 -16.91 2.85 -5.72
C ALA A 218 -16.46 2.54 -7.15
N GLU A 219 -16.01 1.32 -7.43
CA GLU A 219 -15.60 0.90 -8.77
C GLU A 219 -16.75 0.97 -9.78
N THR A 220 -17.97 0.60 -9.36
CA THR A 220 -19.17 0.76 -10.19
C THR A 220 -19.42 2.23 -10.54
N LEU A 221 -19.26 3.14 -9.57
CA LEU A 221 -19.47 4.58 -9.77
C LEU A 221 -18.34 5.24 -10.57
N TRP A 222 -17.10 4.74 -10.47
CA TRP A 222 -16.03 5.16 -11.36
C TRP A 222 -16.33 4.85 -12.82
N LYS A 223 -16.97 3.70 -13.06
CA LYS A 223 -17.34 3.24 -14.42
C LYS A 223 -18.63 3.89 -14.93
N TYR A 224 -19.64 4.01 -14.06
CA TYR A 224 -20.97 4.49 -14.37
C TYR A 224 -21.36 5.66 -13.46
N PRO A 225 -20.77 6.86 -13.65
CA PRO A 225 -21.06 8.02 -12.79
C PRO A 225 -22.51 8.48 -12.85
N GLU A 226 -23.25 8.15 -13.93
CA GLU A 226 -24.69 8.44 -14.07
C GLU A 226 -25.56 7.68 -13.06
N LYS A 227 -25.04 6.61 -12.44
CA LYS A 227 -25.75 5.84 -11.41
C LYS A 227 -25.65 6.43 -10.00
N VAL A 228 -24.99 7.57 -9.82
CA VAL A 228 -24.80 8.19 -8.50
C VAL A 228 -26.11 8.34 -7.73
N GLU A 229 -27.19 8.79 -8.38
CA GLU A 229 -28.50 8.96 -7.72
C GLU A 229 -29.05 7.65 -7.15
N ASP A 230 -28.80 6.53 -7.83
CA ASP A 230 -29.24 5.21 -7.37
C ASP A 230 -28.53 4.76 -6.09
N TRP A 231 -27.37 5.32 -5.78
CA TRP A 231 -26.52 4.90 -4.66
C TRP A 231 -26.49 5.90 -3.50
N LYS A 232 -26.99 7.13 -3.66
CA LYS A 232 -26.93 8.19 -2.62
C LYS A 232 -27.40 7.71 -1.26
N THR A 233 -28.59 7.11 -1.18
CA THR A 233 -29.13 6.61 0.10
C THR A 233 -28.22 5.54 0.74
N VAL A 234 -27.60 4.68 -0.06
CA VAL A 234 -26.66 3.67 0.44
C VAL A 234 -25.39 4.33 0.96
N LEU A 235 -24.88 5.35 0.26
CA LEU A 235 -23.72 6.12 0.70
C LEU A 235 -24.03 6.86 2.00
N GLU A 236 -25.19 7.49 2.13
CA GLU A 236 -25.64 8.13 3.38
C GLU A 236 -25.66 7.15 4.55
N HIS A 237 -26.16 5.92 4.36
CA HIS A 237 -26.08 4.88 5.37
C HIS A 237 -24.62 4.54 5.72
N GLY A 238 -23.74 4.43 4.73
CA GLY A 238 -22.34 4.14 4.94
C GLY A 238 -21.58 5.24 5.70
N LEU A 239 -21.94 6.51 5.48
CA LEU A 239 -21.41 7.65 6.23
C LEU A 239 -21.74 7.58 7.73
N GLN A 240 -22.88 6.98 8.07
CA GLN A 240 -23.35 6.79 9.44
C GLN A 240 -23.03 5.40 10.01
N ASP A 241 -22.32 4.56 9.28
CA ASP A 241 -21.99 3.21 9.75
C ASP A 241 -21.26 3.29 11.11
N PRO A 242 -21.66 2.46 12.09
CA PRO A 242 -21.02 2.46 13.41
C PRO A 242 -19.53 2.07 13.35
N HIS A 243 -19.11 1.32 12.31
CA HIS A 243 -17.74 0.88 12.21
C HIS A 243 -16.87 1.85 11.39
N PRO A 244 -15.75 2.37 11.96
CA PRO A 244 -14.94 3.40 11.29
C PRO A 244 -14.33 2.95 9.95
N SER A 245 -14.01 1.66 9.79
CA SER A 245 -13.45 1.15 8.53
C SER A 245 -14.48 1.14 7.40
N VAL A 246 -15.77 1.03 7.71
CA VAL A 246 -16.83 1.15 6.70
C VAL A 246 -16.95 2.59 6.25
N ARG A 247 -17.01 3.55 7.19
CA ARG A 247 -17.01 4.99 6.85
C ARG A 247 -15.78 5.36 6.03
N TYR A 248 -14.61 4.81 6.36
CA TYR A 248 -13.39 5.00 5.57
C TYR A 248 -13.54 4.44 4.14
N ALA A 249 -14.15 3.25 3.97
CA ALA A 249 -14.39 2.67 2.66
C ALA A 249 -15.34 3.50 1.77
N VAL A 250 -16.29 4.22 2.38
CA VAL A 250 -17.20 5.10 1.66
C VAL A 250 -16.46 6.25 0.95
N ILE A 251 -15.29 6.66 1.46
CA ILE A 251 -14.49 7.74 0.85
C ILE A 251 -14.08 7.40 -0.59
N ASP A 252 -13.80 6.13 -0.90
CA ASP A 252 -13.54 5.71 -2.28
C ASP A 252 -14.74 6.00 -3.20
N ALA A 253 -15.95 5.72 -2.72
CA ALA A 253 -17.17 6.00 -3.48
C ALA A 253 -17.45 7.51 -3.59
N LEU A 254 -17.20 8.28 -2.51
CA LEU A 254 -17.30 9.76 -2.57
C LEU A 254 -16.33 10.36 -3.58
N ALA A 255 -15.12 9.79 -3.72
CA ALA A 255 -14.17 10.22 -4.73
C ALA A 255 -14.72 10.03 -6.16
N ALA A 256 -15.39 8.91 -6.43
CA ALA A 256 -16.07 8.68 -7.70
C ALA A 256 -17.24 9.66 -7.90
N VAL A 257 -18.08 9.85 -6.86
CA VAL A 257 -19.22 10.79 -6.85
C VAL A 257 -18.79 12.22 -7.12
N SER A 258 -17.61 12.65 -6.62
CA SER A 258 -17.12 14.02 -6.76
C SER A 258 -17.02 14.52 -8.21
N ARG A 259 -16.99 13.59 -9.17
CA ARG A 259 -16.97 13.90 -10.62
C ARG A 259 -18.34 14.40 -11.14
N VAL A 260 -19.43 14.08 -10.45
CA VAL A 260 -20.80 14.36 -10.86
C VAL A 260 -21.50 15.28 -9.86
N ASP A 261 -21.38 14.96 -8.57
CA ASP A 261 -21.97 15.72 -7.46
C ASP A 261 -20.89 16.04 -6.41
N LYS A 262 -20.11 17.06 -6.73
CA LYS A 262 -19.03 17.54 -5.86
C LYS A 262 -19.53 18.02 -4.50
N PRO A 263 -20.65 18.80 -4.37
CA PRO A 263 -21.16 19.19 -3.08
C PRO A 263 -21.45 18.01 -2.16
N PHE A 264 -22.22 17.02 -2.62
CA PHE A 264 -22.53 15.82 -1.85
C PHE A 264 -21.27 15.08 -1.41
N ALA A 265 -20.30 14.89 -2.32
CA ALA A 265 -19.05 14.22 -2.01
C ALA A 265 -18.22 14.96 -0.95
N CYS A 266 -18.14 16.29 -1.02
CA CYS A 266 -17.42 17.10 -0.06
C CYS A 266 -18.10 17.11 1.32
N GLU A 267 -19.42 17.23 1.35
CA GLU A 267 -20.20 17.16 2.60
C GLU A 267 -20.06 15.80 3.26
N GLY A 268 -20.17 14.71 2.49
CA GLY A 268 -19.96 13.35 3.01
C GLY A 268 -18.55 13.12 3.54
N TYR A 269 -17.51 13.56 2.83
CA TYR A 269 -16.14 13.48 3.34
C TYR A 269 -15.96 14.31 4.62
N TRP A 270 -16.53 15.51 4.67
CA TRP A 270 -16.51 16.36 5.87
C TRP A 270 -17.11 15.67 7.08
N GLU A 271 -18.26 15.04 6.90
CA GLU A 271 -18.93 14.27 7.96
C GLU A 271 -18.05 13.12 8.49
N VAL A 272 -17.42 12.35 7.60
CA VAL A 272 -16.51 11.28 7.99
C VAL A 272 -15.28 11.82 8.73
N LEU A 273 -14.70 12.92 8.24
CA LEU A 273 -13.53 13.56 8.84
C LEU A 273 -13.80 14.06 10.25
N GLN A 274 -14.97 14.64 10.50
CA GLN A 274 -15.38 15.10 11.84
C GLN A 274 -15.57 13.93 12.83
N GLN A 275 -16.04 12.78 12.36
CA GLN A 275 -16.21 11.58 13.17
C GLN A 275 -14.89 10.88 13.46
N ASP A 276 -13.97 10.84 12.48
CA ASP A 276 -12.70 10.15 12.60
C ASP A 276 -11.59 10.82 11.78
N PRO A 277 -10.74 11.66 12.38
CA PRO A 277 -9.67 12.36 11.68
C PRO A 277 -8.59 11.43 11.10
N ARG A 278 -8.57 10.10 11.45
CA ARG A 278 -7.69 9.13 10.80
C ARG A 278 -8.03 8.97 9.31
N CYS A 279 -9.20 9.42 8.87
CA CYS A 279 -9.57 9.46 7.45
C CYS A 279 -8.64 10.33 6.59
N ILE A 280 -7.83 11.20 7.21
CA ILE A 280 -6.71 11.89 6.52
C ILE A 280 -5.75 10.90 5.86
N LEU A 281 -5.64 9.67 6.37
CA LEU A 281 -4.86 8.58 5.77
C LEU A 281 -5.30 8.24 4.33
N HIS A 282 -6.53 8.54 3.94
CA HIS A 282 -7.04 8.16 2.62
C HIS A 282 -6.32 8.95 1.52
N TYR A 283 -5.96 8.28 0.44
CA TYR A 283 -5.17 8.88 -0.67
C TYR A 283 -5.86 10.06 -1.36
N THR A 284 -7.20 10.16 -1.28
CA THR A 284 -7.97 11.28 -1.84
C THR A 284 -8.16 12.45 -0.86
N SER A 285 -7.72 12.30 0.39
CA SER A 285 -7.96 13.30 1.44
C SER A 285 -7.39 14.67 1.10
N GLY A 286 -6.22 14.72 0.45
CA GLY A 286 -5.62 15.97 0.00
C GLY A 286 -6.59 16.75 -0.89
N TRP A 287 -7.19 16.09 -1.88
CA TRP A 287 -8.16 16.73 -2.76
C TRP A 287 -9.38 17.23 -2.00
N PHE A 288 -10.01 16.40 -1.14
CA PHE A 288 -11.17 16.81 -0.37
C PHE A 288 -10.88 17.99 0.56
N ILE A 289 -9.77 17.92 1.29
CA ILE A 289 -9.36 18.99 2.21
C ILE A 289 -9.13 20.30 1.45
N MET A 290 -8.51 20.26 0.26
CA MET A 290 -8.36 21.46 -0.57
C MET A 290 -9.68 22.08 -1.00
N GLN A 291 -10.76 21.30 -1.17
CA GLN A 291 -12.09 21.82 -1.45
C GLN A 291 -12.79 22.37 -0.19
N LEU A 292 -12.57 21.74 0.96
CA LEU A 292 -13.20 22.10 2.24
C LEU A 292 -12.50 23.24 2.97
N TYR A 293 -11.20 23.38 2.80
CA TYR A 293 -10.39 24.36 3.52
C TYR A 293 -10.88 25.83 3.36
N PRO A 294 -11.37 26.30 2.20
CA PRO A 294 -11.93 27.64 2.06
C PRO A 294 -13.17 27.90 2.93
N VAL A 295 -13.90 26.83 3.29
CA VAL A 295 -15.17 26.91 4.07
C VAL A 295 -14.94 26.61 5.56
N HIS A 296 -14.04 25.64 5.85
CA HIS A 296 -13.77 25.13 7.20
C HIS A 296 -12.26 25.18 7.54
N PRO A 297 -11.59 26.36 7.49
CA PRO A 297 -10.14 26.44 7.59
C PRO A 297 -9.63 26.01 8.97
N GLU A 298 -10.29 26.39 10.04
CA GLU A 298 -9.84 26.10 11.41
C GLU A 298 -9.94 24.62 11.75
N GLU A 299 -11.06 24.01 11.39
CA GLU A 299 -11.33 22.61 11.69
C GLU A 299 -10.47 21.69 10.83
N CYS A 300 -10.33 21.96 9.52
CA CYS A 300 -9.43 21.22 8.65
C CYS A 300 -7.99 21.31 9.16
N ARG A 301 -7.53 22.51 9.55
CA ARG A 301 -6.22 22.71 10.13
C ARG A 301 -6.05 21.93 11.43
N ALA A 302 -7.04 21.95 12.31
CA ALA A 302 -6.98 21.21 13.58
C ALA A 302 -6.86 19.69 13.33
N CYS A 303 -7.63 19.12 12.39
CA CYS A 303 -7.53 17.71 12.02
C CYS A 303 -6.15 17.37 11.42
N LEU A 304 -5.63 18.22 10.54
CA LEU A 304 -4.31 18.04 9.92
C LEU A 304 -3.18 18.11 10.95
N ILE A 305 -3.22 19.09 11.87
CA ILE A 305 -2.23 19.23 12.93
C ILE A 305 -2.30 18.01 13.88
N TRP A 306 -3.51 17.59 14.24
CA TRP A 306 -3.68 16.37 15.04
C TRP A 306 -3.03 15.16 14.37
N ALA A 307 -3.26 14.93 13.07
CA ALA A 307 -2.69 13.82 12.33
C ALA A 307 -1.16 13.94 12.18
N PHE A 308 -0.66 15.14 11.94
CA PHE A 308 0.77 15.45 11.84
C PHE A 308 1.55 15.20 13.14
N GLU A 309 0.90 15.35 14.29
CA GLU A 309 1.52 15.18 15.61
C GLU A 309 1.35 13.76 16.19
N GLN A 310 0.85 12.80 15.38
CA GLN A 310 0.75 11.41 15.83
C GLN A 310 2.13 10.76 15.99
N SER A 311 2.15 9.61 16.69
CA SER A 311 3.38 8.87 16.95
C SER A 311 3.97 8.23 15.70
N GLU A 312 5.23 7.84 15.78
CA GLU A 312 5.95 7.11 14.72
C GLU A 312 5.29 5.79 14.31
N THR A 313 4.36 5.26 15.10
CA THR A 313 3.59 4.06 14.75
C THR A 313 2.53 4.30 13.68
N GLU A 314 2.14 5.58 13.47
CA GLU A 314 1.12 6.00 12.49
C GLU A 314 1.77 6.72 11.28
N GLN A 315 2.86 6.17 10.77
CA GLN A 315 3.72 6.79 9.75
C GLN A 315 2.96 7.32 8.54
N ASP A 316 2.08 6.50 7.96
CA ASP A 316 1.34 6.88 6.75
C ASP A 316 0.38 8.06 7.00
N LEU A 317 -0.24 8.11 8.19
CA LEU A 317 -1.10 9.23 8.58
C LEU A 317 -0.30 10.52 8.73
N VAL A 318 0.85 10.45 9.41
CA VAL A 318 1.75 11.61 9.60
C VAL A 318 2.26 12.12 8.24
N ARG A 319 2.70 11.22 7.36
CA ARG A 319 3.18 11.57 6.01
C ARG A 319 2.11 12.29 5.20
N ASN A 320 0.90 11.74 5.17
CA ASN A 320 -0.19 12.31 4.38
C ASN A 320 -0.63 13.68 4.93
N ALA A 321 -0.73 13.83 6.25
CA ALA A 321 -1.00 15.12 6.87
C ALA A 321 0.09 16.16 6.58
N ALA A 322 1.36 15.75 6.63
CA ALA A 322 2.50 16.58 6.32
C ALA A 322 2.50 17.06 4.86
N HIS A 323 2.19 16.16 3.93
CA HIS A 323 2.03 16.45 2.51
C HIS A 323 0.93 17.50 2.26
N ILE A 324 -0.26 17.32 2.86
CA ILE A 324 -1.38 18.26 2.72
C ILE A 324 -1.06 19.63 3.36
N LEU A 325 -0.43 19.65 4.53
CA LEU A 325 0.01 20.90 5.17
C LEU A 325 1.05 21.63 4.31
N ALA A 326 1.99 20.91 3.70
CA ALA A 326 2.96 21.49 2.78
C ALA A 326 2.27 22.11 1.56
N GLU A 327 1.30 21.43 0.96
CA GLU A 327 0.52 21.96 -0.17
C GLU A 327 -0.23 23.25 0.21
N LEU A 328 -0.88 23.29 1.38
CA LEU A 328 -1.53 24.50 1.89
C LEU A 328 -0.52 25.64 2.12
N CYS A 329 0.64 25.35 2.66
CA CYS A 329 1.71 26.32 2.87
C CYS A 329 2.20 26.90 1.54
N ILE A 330 2.47 26.04 0.55
CA ILE A 330 2.94 26.45 -0.80
C ILE A 330 1.87 27.30 -1.50
N LYS A 331 0.59 27.01 -1.30
CA LYS A 331 -0.53 27.83 -1.80
C LYS A 331 -0.71 29.17 -1.05
N GLY A 332 0.13 29.47 -0.09
CA GLY A 332 0.18 30.78 0.57
C GLY A 332 -0.68 30.90 1.83
N ASN A 333 -1.09 29.79 2.46
CA ASN A 333 -1.79 29.84 3.74
C ASN A 333 -0.85 30.30 4.87
N LEU A 334 -1.12 31.49 5.42
CA LEU A 334 -0.24 32.14 6.40
C LEU A 334 -0.19 31.40 7.74
N ASP A 335 -1.29 30.84 8.19
CA ASP A 335 -1.36 30.13 9.48
C ASP A 335 -0.59 28.81 9.42
N VAL A 336 -0.77 28.06 8.32
CA VAL A 336 -0.01 26.83 8.07
C VAL A 336 1.48 27.15 7.87
N HIS A 337 1.82 28.24 7.15
CA HIS A 337 3.18 28.72 7.03
C HIS A 337 3.78 29.01 8.42
N ALA A 338 3.08 29.77 9.26
CA ALA A 338 3.55 30.10 10.61
C ALA A 338 3.73 28.85 11.48
N TYR A 339 2.88 27.85 11.30
CA TYR A 339 2.98 26.56 12.00
C TYR A 339 4.19 25.75 11.54
N LEU A 340 4.41 25.59 10.24
CA LEU A 340 5.52 24.79 9.72
C LEU A 340 6.89 25.43 9.97
N PHE A 341 7.07 26.73 9.75
CA PHE A 341 8.36 27.41 9.86
C PHE A 341 8.85 27.70 11.31
N ARG A 342 8.33 26.99 12.32
CA ARG A 342 8.74 27.14 13.74
C ARG A 342 9.12 25.84 14.42
N ARG A 343 9.35 24.77 13.65
CA ARG A 343 9.50 23.41 14.20
C ARG A 343 10.77 22.70 13.74
N GLN A 344 11.17 21.73 14.53
CA GLN A 344 11.97 20.61 14.08
C GLN A 344 11.04 19.48 13.65
N TYR A 345 11.43 18.71 12.66
CA TYR A 345 10.62 17.67 12.07
C TYR A 345 11.16 16.28 12.40
N MET A 346 10.24 15.39 12.75
CA MET A 346 10.48 13.95 12.76
C MET A 346 10.65 13.44 11.32
N PRO A 347 11.30 12.28 11.11
CA PRO A 347 11.54 11.75 9.75
C PRO A 347 10.29 11.68 8.89
N GLU A 348 9.16 11.19 9.44
CA GLU A 348 7.92 11.01 8.69
C GLU A 348 7.24 12.33 8.33
N GLN A 349 7.33 13.32 9.21
CA GLN A 349 6.88 14.69 8.94
C GLN A 349 7.71 15.32 7.82
N ALA A 350 9.02 15.19 7.90
CA ALA A 350 9.93 15.67 6.88
C ALA A 350 9.66 14.99 5.54
N TYR A 351 9.38 13.68 5.56
CA TYR A 351 9.03 12.93 4.35
C TYR A 351 7.87 13.58 3.60
N GLY A 352 6.71 13.71 4.23
CA GLY A 352 5.52 14.23 3.55
C GLY A 352 5.70 15.67 3.06
N ILE A 353 6.42 16.52 3.83
CA ILE A 353 6.71 17.88 3.40
C ILE A 353 7.64 17.90 2.17
N LEU A 354 8.71 17.13 2.19
CA LEU A 354 9.71 17.12 1.10
C LEU A 354 9.12 16.51 -0.17
N ASP A 355 8.32 15.47 -0.05
CA ASP A 355 7.62 14.83 -1.16
C ASP A 355 6.73 15.85 -1.91
N GLN A 356 5.87 16.59 -1.18
CA GLN A 356 5.05 17.65 -1.77
C GLN A 356 5.90 18.79 -2.37
N CYS A 357 7.00 19.15 -1.73
CA CYS A 357 7.87 20.18 -2.26
C CYS A 357 8.48 19.79 -3.61
N PHE A 358 8.85 18.53 -3.81
CA PHE A 358 9.36 18.03 -5.10
C PHE A 358 8.30 18.09 -6.19
N ASP A 359 7.05 17.69 -5.88
CA ASP A 359 5.95 17.78 -6.83
C ASP A 359 5.74 19.22 -7.35
N ASP A 360 5.93 20.23 -6.49
CA ASP A 360 5.70 21.63 -6.82
C ASP A 360 6.98 22.42 -7.24
N LEU A 361 8.18 21.82 -7.09
CA LEU A 361 9.45 22.51 -7.34
C LEU A 361 9.61 22.98 -8.80
N ASN A 362 9.06 22.22 -9.74
CA ASN A 362 9.11 22.51 -11.17
C ASN A 362 7.84 23.20 -11.69
N GLN A 363 6.91 23.61 -10.80
CA GLN A 363 5.64 24.21 -11.16
C GLN A 363 5.60 25.72 -10.86
N GLU A 364 5.64 26.58 -11.89
CA GLU A 364 5.39 28.00 -11.71
C GLU A 364 3.90 28.26 -11.42
N PRO A 365 3.54 29.17 -10.51
CA PRO A 365 4.42 30.05 -9.69
C PRO A 365 4.79 29.45 -8.31
N LYS A 366 4.57 28.18 -8.07
CA LYS A 366 4.73 27.52 -6.76
C LYS A 366 6.18 27.26 -6.38
N ASN A 367 7.08 27.14 -7.35
CA ASN A 367 8.47 26.73 -7.17
C ASN A 367 9.23 27.52 -6.08
N THR A 368 9.03 28.83 -5.99
CA THR A 368 9.71 29.66 -4.98
C THR A 368 9.27 29.32 -3.56
N ALA A 369 7.97 29.11 -3.34
CA ALA A 369 7.42 28.72 -2.04
C ALA A 369 7.83 27.30 -1.68
N ALA A 370 7.76 26.37 -2.63
CA ALA A 370 8.19 24.99 -2.49
C ALA A 370 9.67 24.90 -2.14
N LYS A 371 10.55 25.60 -2.88
CA LYS A 371 11.99 25.67 -2.59
C LYS A 371 12.27 26.20 -1.18
N ARG A 372 11.59 27.27 -0.76
CA ARG A 372 11.77 27.84 0.58
C ARG A 372 11.40 26.85 1.68
N LEU A 373 10.26 26.16 1.55
CA LEU A 373 9.82 25.17 2.50
C LEU A 373 10.76 23.96 2.52
N LEU A 374 11.18 23.49 1.35
CA LEU A 374 12.12 22.39 1.18
C LEU A 374 13.44 22.68 1.89
N LEU A 375 14.07 23.82 1.64
CA LEU A 375 15.33 24.21 2.28
C LEU A 375 15.17 24.29 3.80
N TYR A 376 14.07 24.89 4.28
CA TYR A 376 13.79 24.95 5.72
C TYR A 376 13.64 23.56 6.33
N THR A 377 12.89 22.67 5.69
CA THR A 377 12.67 21.30 6.15
C THR A 377 13.97 20.50 6.19
N LEU A 378 14.79 20.57 5.14
CA LEU A 378 16.10 19.92 5.11
C LEU A 378 17.02 20.41 6.23
N GLN A 379 16.96 21.69 6.60
CA GLN A 379 17.77 22.25 7.70
C GLN A 379 17.27 21.82 9.08
N ASN A 380 15.97 21.61 9.25
CA ASN A 380 15.32 21.44 10.55
C ASN A 380 14.75 20.02 10.80
N CYS A 381 14.93 19.06 9.89
CA CYS A 381 14.57 17.67 10.16
C CYS A 381 15.65 16.97 10.99
N GLN A 382 15.26 16.00 11.82
CA GLN A 382 16.19 15.19 12.59
C GLN A 382 17.05 14.32 11.67
N GLU A 383 16.41 13.70 10.72
CA GLU A 383 17.03 12.82 9.73
C GLU A 383 16.33 13.02 8.38
N ILE A 384 17.12 12.99 7.28
CA ILE A 384 16.55 13.02 5.93
C ILE A 384 16.20 11.57 5.56
N PRO A 385 14.94 11.26 5.22
CA PRO A 385 14.55 9.93 4.79
C PRO A 385 15.30 9.50 3.52
N GLN A 386 15.84 8.28 3.51
CA GLN A 386 16.73 7.81 2.44
C GLN A 386 16.08 7.84 1.05
N HIS A 387 14.81 7.48 0.93
CA HIS A 387 14.11 7.49 -0.36
C HIS A 387 13.89 8.91 -0.90
N ILE A 388 13.86 9.95 -0.06
CA ILE A 388 13.83 11.36 -0.49
C ILE A 388 15.14 11.73 -1.22
N VAL A 389 16.28 11.24 -0.71
CA VAL A 389 17.58 11.41 -1.40
C VAL A 389 17.55 10.72 -2.75
N TRP A 390 16.99 9.50 -2.81
CA TRP A 390 16.81 8.77 -4.07
C TRP A 390 15.89 9.48 -5.07
N GLN A 391 14.77 10.01 -4.61
CA GLN A 391 13.83 10.75 -5.42
C GLN A 391 14.52 11.96 -6.05
N TYR A 392 15.16 12.81 -5.22
CA TYR A 392 15.90 13.96 -5.69
C TYR A 392 16.97 13.61 -6.72
N CYS A 393 17.79 12.59 -6.45
CA CYS A 393 18.87 12.18 -7.34
C CYS A 393 18.39 11.59 -8.69
N ARG A 394 17.16 11.12 -8.78
CA ARG A 394 16.57 10.57 -10.01
C ARG A 394 15.77 11.55 -10.84
N GLU A 395 15.43 12.71 -10.29
CA GLU A 395 14.72 13.75 -11.03
C GLU A 395 15.53 14.19 -12.23
N PRO A 396 14.96 14.20 -13.44
CA PRO A 396 15.65 14.66 -14.64
C PRO A 396 15.73 16.19 -14.66
N GLY A 397 16.91 16.74 -14.91
CA GLY A 397 17.10 18.18 -15.10
C GLY A 397 18.18 18.78 -14.22
N PRO A 398 18.42 20.10 -14.34
CA PRO A 398 19.41 20.78 -13.52
C PRO A 398 18.96 20.82 -12.07
N HIS A 399 19.79 20.27 -11.19
CA HIS A 399 19.55 20.25 -9.76
C HIS A 399 19.89 21.58 -9.09
N ASP A 400 19.01 22.04 -8.20
CA ASP A 400 19.26 23.28 -7.46
C ASP A 400 20.50 23.10 -6.55
N PRO A 401 21.53 23.96 -6.70
CA PRO A 401 22.80 23.80 -5.99
C PRO A 401 22.68 23.97 -4.46
N ASP A 402 21.74 24.77 -3.96
CA ASP A 402 21.51 24.93 -2.52
C ASP A 402 20.86 23.70 -1.91
N VAL A 403 19.92 23.09 -2.63
CA VAL A 403 19.28 21.83 -2.23
C VAL A 403 20.30 20.71 -2.22
N LEU A 404 21.09 20.57 -3.29
CA LEU A 404 22.17 19.58 -3.37
C LEU A 404 23.18 19.75 -2.24
N ARG A 405 23.55 20.99 -1.92
CA ARG A 405 24.47 21.30 -0.82
C ARG A 405 23.94 20.76 0.52
N LEU A 406 22.67 20.96 0.82
CA LEU A 406 22.07 20.47 2.07
C LEU A 406 22.01 18.93 2.10
N PHE A 407 21.70 18.26 1.00
CA PHE A 407 21.77 16.79 0.94
C PHE A 407 23.20 16.31 1.19
N VAL A 408 24.18 16.90 0.56
CA VAL A 408 25.60 16.56 0.77
C VAL A 408 26.01 16.81 2.21
N GLU A 409 25.67 17.96 2.79
CA GLU A 409 25.99 18.30 4.17
C GLU A 409 25.36 17.37 5.20
N ARG A 410 24.17 16.85 4.93
CA ARG A 410 23.40 16.04 5.86
C ARG A 410 23.56 14.53 5.67
N CYS A 411 23.87 14.08 4.44
CA CYS A 411 23.92 12.67 4.07
C CYS A 411 25.34 12.16 3.77
N ALA A 412 26.34 13.03 3.60
CA ALA A 412 27.70 12.62 3.20
C ALA A 412 28.33 11.60 4.16
N ASN A 413 28.04 11.68 5.44
CA ASN A 413 28.59 10.77 6.46
C ASN A 413 28.09 9.33 6.31
N ARG A 414 27.04 9.11 5.52
CA ARG A 414 26.46 7.77 5.28
C ARG A 414 26.87 7.22 3.93
N ALA A 415 27.70 7.94 3.16
CA ALA A 415 28.09 7.60 1.80
C ALA A 415 26.89 7.12 0.96
N GLU A 416 25.81 7.90 0.99
CA GLU A 416 24.53 7.53 0.39
C GLU A 416 24.71 7.11 -1.07
N TYR A 417 24.36 5.89 -1.37
CA TYR A 417 24.49 5.29 -2.70
C TYR A 417 23.85 6.14 -3.80
N ALA A 418 22.73 6.78 -3.48
CA ALA A 418 22.03 7.69 -4.40
C ALA A 418 22.90 8.89 -4.81
N LEU A 419 23.60 9.52 -3.86
CA LEU A 419 24.49 10.66 -4.14
C LEU A 419 25.74 10.24 -4.92
N ILE A 420 26.28 9.06 -4.64
CA ILE A 420 27.39 8.49 -5.41
C ILE A 420 27.00 8.36 -6.89
N HIS A 421 25.89 7.68 -7.16
CA HIS A 421 25.39 7.51 -8.52
C HIS A 421 25.04 8.85 -9.17
N PHE A 422 24.38 9.74 -8.43
CA PHE A 422 24.07 11.08 -8.93
C PHE A 422 25.30 11.80 -9.47
N PHE A 423 26.38 11.87 -8.69
CA PHE A 423 27.59 12.55 -9.12
C PHE A 423 28.27 11.87 -10.31
N LEU A 424 28.26 10.55 -10.38
CA LEU A 424 28.82 9.80 -11.52
C LEU A 424 28.04 10.04 -12.82
N GLU A 425 26.72 10.19 -12.74
CA GLU A 425 25.85 10.39 -13.89
C GLU A 425 25.75 11.86 -14.31
N SER A 426 25.74 12.79 -13.33
CA SER A 426 25.57 14.23 -13.57
C SER A 426 26.87 14.99 -13.94
N ARG A 427 27.96 14.29 -14.24
CA ARG A 427 29.26 14.90 -14.55
C ARG A 427 29.25 15.98 -15.66
N LYS A 428 28.20 15.97 -16.52
CA LYS A 428 28.01 16.98 -17.58
C LYS A 428 27.59 18.35 -17.02
N GLU A 429 27.02 18.40 -15.82
CA GLU A 429 26.58 19.66 -15.19
C GLU A 429 27.75 20.54 -14.76
N ASN A 430 28.87 19.99 -14.40
CA ASN A 430 30.19 20.56 -14.05
C ASN A 430 30.22 22.08 -13.80
N SER A 431 29.25 22.59 -13.04
CA SER A 431 29.27 23.99 -12.57
C SER A 431 30.20 24.12 -11.34
N PRO A 432 30.70 25.32 -11.03
CA PRO A 432 31.51 25.56 -9.82
C PRO A 432 30.79 25.06 -8.55
N ALA A 433 29.49 25.26 -8.45
CA ALA A 433 28.69 24.80 -7.30
C ALA A 433 28.56 23.30 -7.27
N TRP A 434 28.37 22.63 -8.41
CA TRP A 434 28.34 21.17 -8.51
C TRP A 434 29.68 20.58 -8.06
N TRP A 435 30.81 21.16 -8.51
CA TRP A 435 32.15 20.71 -8.12
C TRP A 435 32.38 20.82 -6.62
N GLU A 436 32.04 21.96 -5.99
CA GLU A 436 32.18 22.16 -4.55
C GLU A 436 31.28 21.20 -3.75
N ASN A 437 30.08 20.85 -4.24
CA ASN A 437 29.23 19.84 -3.62
C ASN A 437 29.84 18.45 -3.72
N LEU A 438 30.37 18.06 -4.87
CA LEU A 438 31.10 16.79 -5.04
C LEU A 438 32.31 16.72 -4.12
N TYR A 439 33.13 17.78 -4.07
CA TYR A 439 34.27 17.88 -3.16
C TYR A 439 33.84 17.71 -1.69
N THR A 440 32.83 18.44 -1.26
CA THR A 440 32.31 18.37 0.11
C THR A 440 31.79 16.97 0.45
N PHE A 441 31.12 16.32 -0.48
CA PHE A 441 30.66 14.93 -0.34
C PHE A 441 31.83 13.98 -0.11
N CYS A 442 32.82 14.00 -1.00
CA CYS A 442 33.98 13.13 -0.92
C CYS A 442 34.80 13.37 0.36
N ALA A 443 35.06 14.63 0.72
CA ALA A 443 35.85 14.96 1.90
C ALA A 443 35.18 14.52 3.20
N ARG A 444 33.86 14.62 3.31
CA ARG A 444 33.10 14.15 4.48
C ARG A 444 33.01 12.63 4.52
N ALA A 445 32.75 11.99 3.37
CA ALA A 445 32.68 10.54 3.28
C ALA A 445 34.03 9.87 3.62
N CYS A 446 35.17 10.44 3.19
CA CYS A 446 36.50 9.97 3.57
C CYS A 446 36.76 10.08 5.08
N ALA A 447 36.31 11.15 5.72
CA ALA A 447 36.47 11.35 7.17
C ALA A 447 35.72 10.30 8.01
N ASP A 448 34.68 9.67 7.47
CA ASP A 448 33.86 8.64 8.14
C ASP A 448 34.21 7.20 7.68
N ALA A 449 35.36 7.02 7.02
CA ALA A 449 35.81 5.75 6.42
C ALA A 449 35.92 4.54 7.39
N THR A 450 35.76 4.77 8.71
CA THR A 450 35.79 3.71 9.72
C THR A 450 34.54 2.83 9.70
N LYS A 451 33.46 3.20 8.95
CA LYS A 451 32.15 2.51 8.98
C LYS A 451 31.86 1.57 7.81
N GLY A 452 32.78 1.40 6.88
CA GLY A 452 32.64 0.49 5.73
C GLY A 452 31.48 0.91 4.78
N TYR A 453 31.80 1.26 3.54
CA TYR A 453 30.84 1.73 2.54
C TYR A 453 29.95 0.61 1.92
N GLY A 454 29.97 -0.61 2.46
CA GLY A 454 29.18 -1.72 1.96
C GLY A 454 29.37 -1.98 0.45
N LEU A 455 28.27 -2.16 -0.27
CA LEU A 455 28.26 -2.45 -1.72
C LEU A 455 28.65 -1.26 -2.63
N ALA A 456 28.73 -0.04 -2.11
CA ALA A 456 29.02 1.18 -2.88
C ALA A 456 30.49 1.59 -2.90
N VAL A 457 31.39 0.82 -2.28
CA VAL A 457 32.81 1.17 -2.16
C VAL A 457 33.49 1.35 -3.52
N ASP A 458 33.24 0.47 -4.47
CA ASP A 458 33.86 0.52 -5.79
C ASP A 458 33.42 1.76 -6.57
N ASP A 459 32.14 2.15 -6.49
CA ASP A 459 31.62 3.36 -7.13
C ASP A 459 32.10 4.62 -6.42
N PHE A 460 32.19 4.62 -5.10
CA PHE A 460 32.75 5.73 -4.34
C PHE A 460 34.21 6.01 -4.74
N CYS A 461 35.02 4.99 -4.95
CA CYS A 461 36.41 5.13 -5.39
C CYS A 461 36.59 5.81 -6.76
N LYS A 462 35.53 5.90 -7.57
CA LYS A 462 35.54 6.63 -8.84
C LYS A 462 35.40 8.14 -8.68
N LEU A 463 34.82 8.62 -7.57
CA LEU A 463 34.52 10.03 -7.36
C LEU A 463 35.78 10.91 -7.22
N PRO A 464 36.89 10.51 -6.55
CA PRO A 464 38.13 11.28 -6.52
C PRO A 464 38.73 11.49 -7.92
N PHE A 465 38.60 10.52 -8.82
CA PHE A 465 39.02 10.68 -10.23
C PHE A 465 38.12 11.69 -10.94
N LEU A 466 36.82 11.64 -10.72
CA LEU A 466 35.87 12.60 -11.28
C LEU A 466 36.17 14.03 -10.79
N LEU A 467 36.55 14.21 -9.50
CA LEU A 467 37.01 15.50 -8.98
C LEU A 467 38.26 16.03 -9.70
N LEU A 468 39.27 15.17 -9.93
CA LEU A 468 40.49 15.52 -10.65
C LEU A 468 40.21 15.85 -12.12
N GLU A 469 39.38 15.06 -12.78
CA GLU A 469 39.00 15.23 -14.19
C GLU A 469 38.26 16.57 -14.43
N THR A 470 37.40 16.94 -13.46
CA THR A 470 36.52 18.12 -13.58
C THR A 470 37.10 19.38 -12.93
N ALA A 471 38.27 19.33 -12.30
CA ALA A 471 38.94 20.45 -11.66
C ALA A 471 39.38 21.52 -12.70
N ALA A 472 38.79 22.71 -12.65
CA ALA A 472 39.05 23.80 -13.57
C ALA A 472 40.23 24.68 -13.13
N THR A 473 40.58 24.71 -11.84
CA THR A 473 41.62 25.59 -11.26
C THR A 473 42.71 24.78 -10.55
N VAL A 474 43.89 25.39 -10.37
CA VAL A 474 44.99 24.77 -9.61
C VAL A 474 44.55 24.44 -8.18
N GLN A 475 43.84 25.35 -7.53
CA GLN A 475 43.34 25.14 -6.17
C GLN A 475 42.33 23.97 -6.08
N GLN A 476 41.46 23.79 -7.08
CA GLN A 476 40.56 22.64 -7.16
C GLN A 476 41.34 21.36 -7.34
N ARG A 477 42.40 21.35 -8.15
CA ARG A 477 43.25 20.16 -8.33
C ARG A 477 43.96 19.77 -7.05
N GLU A 478 44.48 20.73 -6.29
CA GLU A 478 45.10 20.47 -4.99
C GLU A 478 44.10 19.82 -4.02
N LYS A 479 42.90 20.40 -3.87
CA LYS A 479 41.82 19.84 -3.06
C LYS A 479 41.44 18.44 -3.52
N ALA A 480 41.36 18.18 -4.81
CA ALA A 480 41.02 16.89 -5.36
C ALA A 480 42.10 15.83 -5.09
N LEU A 481 43.38 16.23 -5.15
CA LEU A 481 44.50 15.33 -4.77
C LEU A 481 44.48 14.97 -3.30
N ASP A 482 44.17 15.90 -2.41
CA ASP A 482 44.03 15.60 -0.98
C ASP A 482 42.94 14.57 -0.72
N VAL A 483 41.78 14.68 -1.39
CA VAL A 483 40.68 13.70 -1.31
C VAL A 483 41.09 12.36 -1.91
N PHE A 484 41.82 12.38 -3.03
CA PHE A 484 42.33 11.16 -3.67
C PHE A 484 43.27 10.40 -2.73
N ASP A 485 44.25 11.07 -2.13
CA ASP A 485 45.21 10.48 -1.22
C ASP A 485 44.53 9.91 0.02
N GLU A 486 43.53 10.59 0.57
CA GLU A 486 42.77 10.10 1.73
C GLU A 486 41.90 8.90 1.36
N THR A 487 41.23 8.92 0.21
CA THR A 487 40.46 7.79 -0.29
C THR A 487 41.37 6.58 -0.53
N PHE A 488 42.56 6.81 -1.12
CA PHE A 488 43.53 5.76 -1.36
C PHE A 488 44.02 5.11 -0.06
N ARG A 489 44.33 5.91 0.97
CA ARG A 489 44.75 5.40 2.28
C ARG A 489 43.67 4.53 2.93
N SER A 490 42.43 4.91 2.78
CA SER A 490 41.27 4.24 3.40
C SER A 490 40.77 3.02 2.64
N ASN A 491 41.03 2.95 1.31
CA ASN A 491 40.43 1.94 0.40
C ASN A 491 41.49 1.39 -0.60
N VAL A 492 42.66 1.02 -0.13
CA VAL A 492 43.82 0.64 -0.98
C VAL A 492 43.48 -0.41 -2.03
N ILE A 493 42.81 -1.49 -1.64
CA ILE A 493 42.50 -2.62 -2.56
C ILE A 493 41.59 -2.19 -3.68
N GLN A 494 40.51 -1.44 -3.37
CA GLN A 494 39.53 -1.00 -4.34
C GLN A 494 40.12 0.04 -5.30
N MET A 495 40.91 0.98 -4.77
CA MET A 495 41.60 1.99 -5.56
C MET A 495 42.67 1.35 -6.49
N GLU A 496 43.44 0.38 -6.02
CA GLU A 496 44.36 -0.35 -6.89
C GLU A 496 43.66 -1.14 -7.99
N ASN A 497 42.53 -1.79 -7.71
CA ASN A 497 41.75 -2.51 -8.69
C ASN A 497 41.24 -1.55 -9.76
N PHE A 498 40.65 -0.42 -9.37
CA PHE A 498 40.19 0.61 -10.29
C PHE A 498 41.33 1.15 -11.20
N LEU A 499 42.48 1.46 -10.64
CA LEU A 499 43.65 1.91 -11.40
C LEU A 499 44.15 0.86 -12.40
N ARG A 500 44.10 -0.44 -12.07
CA ARG A 500 44.44 -1.52 -12.99
C ARG A 500 43.44 -1.66 -14.15
N GLU A 501 42.17 -1.40 -13.90
CA GLU A 501 41.12 -1.47 -14.91
C GLU A 501 41.17 -0.27 -15.88
N THR A 502 41.47 0.94 -15.37
CA THR A 502 41.58 2.16 -16.19
C THR A 502 42.86 2.24 -17.03
N ASN A 503 43.90 1.48 -16.67
CA ASN A 503 45.13 1.39 -17.46
C ASN A 503 45.13 0.26 -18.53
N ARG A 504 44.00 -0.43 -18.71
CA ARG A 504 43.76 -1.37 -19.81
C ARG A 504 42.93 -0.74 -20.92
#